data_f73de54c7260216443c57f8d88afb2f3
#
_entry.id   f73de54c7260216443c57f8d88afb2f3
#
_cell.length_a   1.000
_cell.length_b   1.000
_cell.length_c   1.000
_cell.angle_alpha   90.00
_cell.angle_beta   90.00
_cell.angle_gamma   90.00
#
_symmetry.space_group_name_H-M   'P 1'
#
loop_
_entity.id
_entity.type
_entity.pdbx_description
1 polymer ?
#
loop_
_entity_poly.entity_id
_entity_poly.type
_entity_poly.pdbx_seq_one_letter_code
_entity_poly.pdbx_strand_id
1 'polypeptide(L)'
;MKNTIYSNNINFTIKRLTQIGLICIPLLCSFMSIAQKYSASEIARWEKHAKQVNIIRDEWGIAHVYGKTDADAVFGLMYAQSEENVGQIELNYLEMLGRTAEVQGPSAIYEDLMMRLIQDSLAAIQDYNKSPIWFKELLQAHADGLNYYLYKHPEVQQKAIQYYKPWYHLMWTDGSVSPTKTGGIKTEQVASFYGQMPGAEKFVVNNTEEPYALEEKIQKGSNGFAIAPKHSKNGNALLYINPHVPFYFRSEIHMVSEQGLNVYGAVTWGQMFIYQGFNERLGFMHTSGYADVADVYEEKVAKNKTGWVSHYEQGLQPIKERNIRVWINKEKRIFRKKKGRKKSSSA
;
A
#
# COMPACT_ATOMS: atom_id res chain seq x y z
N MET A 1 23.76 -2.88 41.00
CA MET A 1 24.90 -1.98 41.16
C MET A 1 24.41 -0.59 40.85
N LYS A 2 24.85 0.37 41.67
CA LYS A 2 24.27 1.67 41.98
C LYS A 2 24.14 2.63 40.78
N ASN A 3 22.95 3.23 40.68
CA ASN A 3 22.68 4.45 39.91
C ASN A 3 23.35 5.66 40.60
N THR A 4 24.05 6.47 39.85
CA THR A 4 24.53 7.78 40.34
C THR A 4 23.91 8.86 39.47
N ILE A 5 23.04 9.65 40.09
CA ILE A 5 22.43 10.85 39.51
C ILE A 5 23.33 12.03 39.88
N TYR A 6 23.79 12.81 38.92
CA TYR A 6 24.42 14.10 39.16
C TYR A 6 23.43 15.23 38.90
N SER A 7 23.14 15.95 40.00
CA SER A 7 22.41 17.21 39.98
C SER A 7 23.42 18.35 39.98
N ASN A 8 23.42 19.22 38.95
CA ASN A 8 24.14 20.46 38.96
C ASN A 8 23.19 21.64 39.16
N ASN A 9 23.22 22.22 40.35
CA ASN A 9 22.62 23.50 40.66
C ASN A 9 23.53 24.62 40.14
N ILE A 10 23.00 25.48 39.26
CA ILE A 10 23.67 26.75 38.88
C ILE A 10 22.84 27.89 39.45
N ASN A 11 23.43 28.58 40.47
CA ASN A 11 22.88 29.80 41.02
C ASN A 11 23.26 30.99 40.12
N PHE A 12 22.28 31.72 39.60
CA PHE A 12 22.51 33.02 38.97
C PHE A 12 22.21 34.15 39.92
N THR A 13 23.26 34.96 40.20
CA THR A 13 23.17 36.23 40.92
C THR A 13 22.83 37.34 39.96
N ILE A 14 21.70 38.03 40.18
CA ILE A 14 21.28 39.20 39.40
C ILE A 14 21.97 40.43 39.93
N LYS A 15 22.87 41.07 39.19
CA LYS A 15 23.31 42.45 39.43
C LYS A 15 22.56 43.39 38.46
N ARG A 16 21.81 44.33 39.06
CA ARG A 16 21.19 45.45 38.35
C ARG A 16 22.30 46.40 37.85
N LEU A 17 22.27 46.73 36.57
CA LEU A 17 22.89 47.94 36.04
C LEU A 17 21.89 48.59 35.07
N THR A 18 21.42 49.75 35.51
CA THR A 18 20.64 50.70 34.71
C THR A 18 21.62 51.46 33.79
N GLN A 19 21.44 51.30 32.47
CA GLN A 19 21.87 52.30 31.49
C GLN A 19 20.91 52.31 30.31
N ILE A 20 20.37 53.47 30.05
CA ILE A 20 19.52 53.80 28.90
C ILE A 20 20.40 53.76 27.65
N GLY A 21 20.10 52.85 26.76
CA GLY A 21 20.66 52.80 25.42
C GLY A 21 19.59 52.37 24.46
N LEU A 22 19.24 53.28 23.53
CA LEU A 22 18.40 52.98 22.38
C LEU A 22 19.02 51.80 21.60
N ILE A 23 18.49 50.64 21.72
CA ILE A 23 18.87 49.49 20.89
C ILE A 23 17.69 49.23 19.95
N CYS A 24 17.90 49.52 18.67
CA CYS A 24 17.13 48.99 17.57
C CYS A 24 17.16 47.47 17.69
N ILE A 25 16.03 46.88 18.05
CA ILE A 25 15.83 45.44 17.96
C ILE A 25 15.67 45.13 16.47
N PRO A 26 16.62 44.48 15.80
CA PRO A 26 16.31 43.86 14.52
C PRO A 26 15.30 42.76 14.82
N LEU A 27 14.09 42.90 14.29
CA LEU A 27 13.14 41.78 14.17
C LEU A 27 13.87 40.68 13.36
N LEU A 28 14.56 39.82 14.05
CA LEU A 28 14.92 38.51 13.52
C LEU A 28 13.59 37.77 13.34
N CYS A 29 12.95 37.96 12.20
CA CYS A 29 12.04 37.01 11.63
C CYS A 29 12.83 35.71 11.50
N SER A 30 12.78 34.89 12.52
CA SER A 30 13.06 33.45 12.39
C SER A 30 12.05 32.92 11.41
N PHE A 31 12.37 32.99 10.11
CA PHE A 31 11.77 32.10 9.15
C PHE A 31 12.11 30.69 9.65
N MET A 32 11.22 30.10 10.42
CA MET A 32 11.18 28.65 10.52
C MET A 32 11.05 28.17 9.09
N SER A 33 12.14 27.77 8.50
CA SER A 33 12.15 27.01 7.25
C SER A 33 11.39 25.74 7.58
N ILE A 34 10.07 25.75 7.38
CA ILE A 34 9.30 24.52 7.29
C ILE A 34 9.97 23.80 6.13
N ALA A 35 10.72 22.75 6.44
CA ALA A 35 11.36 21.94 5.43
C ALA A 35 10.28 21.57 4.42
N GLN A 36 10.37 22.11 3.22
CA GLN A 36 9.37 21.90 2.19
C GLN A 36 9.33 20.39 1.92
N LYS A 37 8.21 19.75 2.21
CA LYS A 37 8.01 18.30 2.08
C LYS A 37 8.34 17.80 0.67
N TYR A 38 8.14 18.65 -0.34
CA TYR A 38 8.33 18.35 -1.76
C TYR A 38 9.26 19.37 -2.40
N SER A 39 10.12 18.93 -3.31
CA SER A 39 11.02 19.83 -4.03
C SER A 39 10.28 20.69 -5.07
N ALA A 40 10.84 21.85 -5.41
CA ALA A 40 10.27 22.71 -6.44
C ALA A 40 10.19 22.00 -7.82
N SER A 41 11.14 21.13 -8.12
CA SER A 41 11.14 20.34 -9.36
C SER A 41 10.02 19.30 -9.41
N GLU A 42 9.69 18.64 -8.29
CA GLU A 42 8.56 17.74 -8.19
C GLU A 42 7.24 18.48 -8.40
N ILE A 43 7.05 19.59 -7.68
CA ILE A 43 5.86 20.42 -7.83
C ILE A 43 5.69 20.90 -9.27
N ALA A 44 6.78 21.38 -9.91
CA ALA A 44 6.72 21.84 -11.30
C ALA A 44 6.34 20.71 -12.28
N ARG A 45 6.82 19.49 -12.04
CA ARG A 45 6.45 18.30 -12.83
C ARG A 45 4.97 17.95 -12.65
N TRP A 46 4.47 17.94 -11.42
CA TRP A 46 3.07 17.67 -11.12
C TRP A 46 2.12 18.71 -11.72
N GLU A 47 2.46 19.98 -11.58
CA GLU A 47 1.68 21.08 -12.19
C GLU A 47 1.69 21.02 -13.72
N LYS A 48 2.77 20.50 -14.32
CA LYS A 48 2.80 20.23 -15.78
C LYS A 48 1.79 19.17 -16.16
N HIS A 49 1.74 18.02 -15.46
CA HIS A 49 0.72 16.99 -15.69
C HIS A 49 -0.69 17.53 -15.46
N ALA A 50 -0.92 18.22 -14.36
CA ALA A 50 -2.24 18.78 -14.00
C ALA A 50 -2.81 19.69 -15.08
N LYS A 51 -1.96 20.46 -15.78
CA LYS A 51 -2.38 21.32 -16.93
C LYS A 51 -2.74 20.53 -18.19
N GLN A 52 -2.38 19.26 -18.27
CA GLN A 52 -2.63 18.39 -19.42
C GLN A 52 -3.76 17.38 -19.15
N VAL A 53 -4.38 17.44 -17.98
CA VAL A 53 -5.44 16.53 -17.55
C VAL A 53 -6.74 17.27 -17.33
N ASN A 54 -7.83 16.67 -17.78
CA ASN A 54 -9.19 17.08 -17.45
C ASN A 54 -9.93 15.88 -16.83
N ILE A 55 -10.54 16.08 -15.66
CA ILE A 55 -11.35 15.07 -14.97
C ILE A 55 -12.79 15.56 -14.94
N ILE A 56 -13.68 14.80 -15.55
CA ILE A 56 -15.11 15.09 -15.59
C ILE A 56 -15.83 13.97 -14.85
N ARG A 57 -16.68 14.30 -13.89
CA ARG A 57 -17.53 13.31 -13.23
C ARG A 57 -18.92 13.36 -13.83
N ASP A 58 -19.43 12.19 -14.17
CA ASP A 58 -20.80 12.06 -14.68
C ASP A 58 -21.84 12.11 -13.55
N GLU A 59 -23.11 11.89 -13.89
CA GLU A 59 -24.22 11.90 -12.94
C GLU A 59 -24.15 10.77 -11.89
N TRP A 60 -23.35 9.73 -12.13
CA TRP A 60 -23.10 8.61 -11.22
C TRP A 60 -21.84 8.82 -10.37
N GLY A 61 -21.13 9.92 -10.60
CA GLY A 61 -19.86 10.23 -9.95
C GLY A 61 -18.65 9.53 -10.57
N ILE A 62 -18.82 8.77 -11.66
CA ILE A 62 -17.72 8.09 -12.34
C ILE A 62 -16.79 9.12 -12.96
N ALA A 63 -15.49 8.97 -12.70
CA ALA A 63 -14.49 9.86 -13.25
C ALA A 63 -14.12 9.50 -14.68
N HIS A 64 -14.25 10.45 -15.59
CA HIS A 64 -13.75 10.41 -16.95
C HIS A 64 -12.47 11.25 -17.02
N VAL A 65 -11.34 10.58 -17.18
CA VAL A 65 -10.01 11.17 -17.16
C VAL A 65 -9.48 11.32 -18.57
N TYR A 66 -9.25 12.56 -18.98
CA TYR A 66 -8.70 12.90 -20.30
C TYR A 66 -7.28 13.44 -20.10
N GLY A 67 -6.28 12.79 -20.70
CA GLY A 67 -4.88 13.20 -20.68
C GLY A 67 -4.34 13.46 -22.09
N LYS A 68 -3.34 14.31 -22.23
CA LYS A 68 -2.64 14.45 -23.53
C LYS A 68 -1.78 13.26 -23.86
N THR A 69 -1.15 12.67 -22.85
CA THR A 69 -0.36 11.43 -22.98
C THR A 69 -0.95 10.34 -22.10
N ASP A 70 -0.52 9.10 -22.32
CA ASP A 70 -0.89 7.98 -21.44
C ASP A 70 -0.43 8.25 -19.99
N ALA A 71 0.74 8.86 -19.82
CA ALA A 71 1.24 9.27 -18.52
C ALA A 71 0.36 10.33 -17.86
N ASP A 72 -0.15 11.32 -18.62
CA ASP A 72 -1.10 12.31 -18.09
C ASP A 72 -2.41 11.64 -17.67
N ALA A 73 -2.92 10.68 -18.47
CA ALA A 73 -4.11 9.92 -18.11
C ALA A 73 -3.91 9.10 -16.82
N VAL A 74 -2.74 8.46 -16.64
CA VAL A 74 -2.38 7.75 -15.41
C VAL A 74 -2.29 8.72 -14.22
N PHE A 75 -1.65 9.88 -14.39
CA PHE A 75 -1.60 10.90 -13.35
C PHE A 75 -3.01 11.32 -12.90
N GLY A 76 -3.89 11.60 -13.86
CA GLY A 76 -5.28 11.98 -13.59
C GLY A 76 -6.08 10.86 -12.94
N LEU A 77 -5.89 9.62 -13.37
CA LEU A 77 -6.49 8.43 -12.76
C LEU A 77 -6.14 8.33 -11.28
N MET A 78 -4.86 8.51 -10.93
CA MET A 78 -4.42 8.40 -9.54
C MET A 78 -4.93 9.56 -8.68
N TYR A 79 -5.03 10.75 -9.26
CA TYR A 79 -5.63 11.89 -8.58
C TYR A 79 -7.13 11.65 -8.33
N ALA A 80 -7.89 11.21 -9.34
CA ALA A 80 -9.33 10.92 -9.21
C ALA A 80 -9.62 9.82 -8.18
N GLN A 81 -8.84 8.73 -8.18
CA GLN A 81 -8.96 7.68 -7.16
C GLN A 81 -8.65 8.22 -5.75
N SER A 82 -7.69 9.13 -5.63
CA SER A 82 -7.32 9.72 -4.33
C SER A 82 -8.43 10.61 -3.77
N GLU A 83 -9.15 11.35 -4.63
CA GLU A 83 -10.33 12.12 -4.22
C GLU A 83 -11.43 11.22 -3.63
N GLU A 84 -11.57 10.01 -4.15
CA GLU A 84 -12.59 9.08 -3.69
C GLU A 84 -12.17 8.32 -2.43
N ASN A 85 -10.96 7.73 -2.41
CA ASN A 85 -10.55 6.89 -1.29
C ASN A 85 -9.03 6.75 -1.12
N VAL A 86 -8.34 7.85 -0.88
CA VAL A 86 -6.88 7.83 -0.64
C VAL A 86 -6.47 6.97 0.55
N GLY A 87 -7.36 6.85 1.55
CA GLY A 87 -7.10 6.00 2.72
C GLY A 87 -7.02 4.51 2.37
N GLN A 88 -7.87 4.02 1.47
CA GLN A 88 -7.82 2.64 1.00
C GLN A 88 -6.61 2.40 0.09
N ILE A 89 -6.24 3.40 -0.73
CA ILE A 89 -5.01 3.35 -1.53
C ILE A 89 -3.80 3.15 -0.62
N GLU A 90 -3.71 3.91 0.47
CA GLU A 90 -2.62 3.77 1.44
C GLU A 90 -2.59 2.37 2.06
N LEU A 91 -3.74 1.84 2.50
CA LEU A 91 -3.83 0.51 3.11
C LEU A 91 -3.39 -0.59 2.13
N ASN A 92 -3.82 -0.52 0.88
CA ASN A 92 -3.42 -1.48 -0.15
C ASN A 92 -1.89 -1.44 -0.36
N TYR A 93 -1.28 -0.25 -0.44
CA TYR A 93 0.18 -0.15 -0.55
C TYR A 93 0.93 -0.60 0.71
N LEU A 94 0.38 -0.38 1.90
CA LEU A 94 0.98 -0.89 3.14
C LEU A 94 1.01 -2.42 3.14
N GLU A 95 -0.07 -3.07 2.72
CA GLU A 95 -0.12 -4.53 2.56
C GLU A 95 0.93 -5.00 1.55
N MET A 96 0.94 -4.46 0.32
CA MET A 96 1.87 -4.86 -0.74
C MET A 96 3.35 -4.64 -0.37
N LEU A 97 3.64 -3.63 0.44
CA LEU A 97 4.98 -3.34 0.93
C LEU A 97 5.37 -4.12 2.19
N GLY A 98 4.44 -4.90 2.77
CA GLY A 98 4.64 -5.56 4.07
C GLY A 98 4.92 -4.56 5.17
N ARG A 99 4.07 -3.52 5.29
CA ARG A 99 4.18 -2.40 6.23
C ARG A 99 2.90 -2.18 7.05
N THR A 100 1.97 -3.12 7.00
CA THR A 100 0.67 -3.04 7.68
C THR A 100 0.82 -2.90 9.19
N ALA A 101 1.85 -3.51 9.78
CA ALA A 101 2.15 -3.39 11.22
C ALA A 101 2.51 -1.97 11.67
N GLU A 102 2.90 -1.07 10.78
CA GLU A 102 3.12 0.34 11.08
C GLU A 102 1.82 1.06 11.47
N VAL A 103 0.68 0.54 11.04
CA VAL A 103 -0.65 1.10 11.30
C VAL A 103 -1.47 0.22 12.25
N GLN A 104 -1.52 -1.09 11.98
CA GLN A 104 -2.34 -2.03 12.73
C GLN A 104 -1.64 -2.58 13.99
N GLY A 105 -0.32 -2.35 14.11
CA GLY A 105 0.46 -2.80 15.26
C GLY A 105 0.88 -4.28 15.18
N PRO A 106 1.18 -4.91 16.34
CA PRO A 106 1.80 -6.23 16.40
C PRO A 106 1.01 -7.36 15.73
N SER A 107 -0.29 -7.23 15.58
CA SER A 107 -1.14 -8.26 14.96
C SER A 107 -0.82 -8.54 13.50
N ALA A 108 -0.30 -7.55 12.77
CA ALA A 108 0.02 -7.66 11.35
C ALA A 108 1.47 -8.08 11.04
N ILE A 109 2.31 -8.34 12.06
CA ILE A 109 3.75 -8.60 11.88
C ILE A 109 4.00 -9.81 10.98
N TYR A 110 3.29 -10.89 11.21
CA TYR A 110 3.54 -12.14 10.47
C TYR A 110 2.98 -12.08 9.05
N GLU A 111 1.95 -11.30 8.80
CA GLU A 111 1.45 -11.00 7.47
C GLU A 111 2.47 -10.15 6.70
N ASP A 112 2.97 -9.08 7.30
CA ASP A 112 4.05 -8.26 6.73
C ASP A 112 5.32 -9.09 6.47
N LEU A 113 5.69 -9.99 7.39
CA LEU A 113 6.83 -10.87 7.21
C LEU A 113 6.62 -11.82 6.03
N MET A 114 5.46 -12.44 5.92
CA MET A 114 5.12 -13.33 4.82
C MET A 114 5.15 -12.59 3.49
N MET A 115 4.58 -11.38 3.42
CA MET A 115 4.64 -10.55 2.23
C MET A 115 6.09 -10.25 1.81
N ARG A 116 6.95 -9.89 2.75
CA ARG A 116 8.36 -9.59 2.50
C ARG A 116 9.23 -10.83 2.20
N LEU A 117 8.79 -12.03 2.55
CA LEU A 117 9.44 -13.27 2.13
C LEU A 117 9.17 -13.57 0.66
N ILE A 118 7.97 -13.26 0.18
CA ILE A 118 7.52 -13.53 -1.18
C ILE A 118 7.89 -12.38 -2.13
N GLN A 119 7.73 -11.14 -1.68
CA GLN A 119 8.03 -9.95 -2.48
C GLN A 119 9.24 -9.21 -1.95
N ASP A 120 10.18 -8.89 -2.86
CA ASP A 120 11.40 -8.17 -2.52
C ASP A 120 11.39 -6.76 -3.12
N SER A 121 11.34 -5.75 -2.25
CA SER A 121 11.40 -4.35 -2.65
C SER A 121 12.71 -3.99 -3.36
N LEU A 122 13.83 -4.68 -3.08
CA LEU A 122 15.08 -4.48 -3.82
C LEU A 122 14.96 -4.99 -5.26
N ALA A 123 14.28 -6.12 -5.46
CA ALA A 123 13.99 -6.62 -6.81
C ALA A 123 13.10 -5.64 -7.56
N ALA A 124 12.02 -5.14 -6.93
CA ALA A 124 11.13 -4.13 -7.55
C ALA A 124 11.88 -2.84 -7.94
N ILE A 125 12.82 -2.37 -7.12
CA ILE A 125 13.69 -1.22 -7.46
C ILE A 125 14.60 -1.54 -8.66
N GLN A 126 15.16 -2.75 -8.72
CA GLN A 126 15.99 -3.17 -9.85
C GLN A 126 15.16 -3.27 -11.13
N ASP A 127 13.95 -3.80 -11.04
CA ASP A 127 13.03 -3.93 -12.18
C ASP A 127 12.58 -2.55 -12.66
N TYR A 128 12.28 -1.62 -11.76
CA TYR A 128 12.05 -0.23 -12.12
C TYR A 128 13.25 0.36 -12.88
N ASN A 129 14.47 0.17 -12.38
CA ASN A 129 15.67 0.70 -13.02
C ASN A 129 15.93 0.11 -14.41
N LYS A 130 15.56 -1.14 -14.64
CA LYS A 130 15.69 -1.85 -15.94
C LYS A 130 14.50 -1.62 -16.88
N SER A 131 13.39 -1.11 -16.37
CA SER A 131 12.18 -0.88 -17.17
C SER A 131 12.43 0.07 -18.33
N PRO A 132 11.75 -0.11 -19.48
CA PRO A 132 11.85 0.79 -20.61
C PRO A 132 11.32 2.19 -20.24
N ILE A 133 11.77 3.20 -20.96
CA ILE A 133 11.48 4.61 -20.63
C ILE A 133 9.97 4.86 -20.56
N TRP A 134 9.20 4.40 -21.54
CA TRP A 134 7.76 4.59 -21.56
C TRP A 134 7.07 4.04 -20.30
N PHE A 135 7.52 2.91 -19.78
CA PHE A 135 6.92 2.31 -18.58
C PHE A 135 7.34 3.04 -17.29
N LYS A 136 8.60 3.53 -17.25
CA LYS A 136 9.05 4.42 -16.16
C LYS A 136 8.24 5.72 -16.10
N GLU A 137 7.87 6.27 -17.25
CA GLU A 137 7.02 7.46 -17.34
C GLU A 137 5.63 7.19 -16.74
N LEU A 138 5.01 6.05 -17.03
CA LEU A 138 3.73 5.66 -16.42
C LEU A 138 3.85 5.44 -14.91
N LEU A 139 4.90 4.73 -14.46
CA LEU A 139 5.16 4.51 -13.04
C LEU A 139 5.45 5.81 -12.29
N GLN A 140 6.14 6.75 -12.91
CA GLN A 140 6.38 8.07 -12.33
C GLN A 140 5.07 8.87 -12.25
N ALA A 141 4.28 8.88 -13.31
CA ALA A 141 2.98 9.57 -13.35
C ALA A 141 2.00 9.01 -12.30
N HIS A 142 2.01 7.68 -12.08
CA HIS A 142 1.27 7.03 -11.01
C HIS A 142 1.65 7.61 -9.64
N ALA A 143 2.94 7.63 -9.30
CA ALA A 143 3.40 8.19 -8.03
C ALA A 143 3.12 9.70 -7.92
N ASP A 144 3.30 10.42 -9.02
CA ASP A 144 3.09 11.86 -9.10
C ASP A 144 1.62 12.24 -8.87
N GLY A 145 0.66 11.49 -9.41
CA GLY A 145 -0.77 11.73 -9.18
C GLY A 145 -1.17 11.60 -7.71
N LEU A 146 -0.69 10.57 -7.03
CA LEU A 146 -0.90 10.35 -5.60
C LEU A 146 -0.23 11.45 -4.75
N ASN A 147 1.03 11.76 -5.04
CA ASN A 147 1.78 12.79 -4.30
C ASN A 147 1.22 14.19 -4.55
N TYR A 148 0.75 14.48 -5.76
CA TYR A 148 0.13 15.76 -6.09
C TYR A 148 -1.19 15.94 -5.35
N TYR A 149 -2.01 14.89 -5.23
CA TYR A 149 -3.22 14.93 -4.39
C TYR A 149 -2.86 15.30 -2.94
N LEU A 150 -1.87 14.63 -2.35
CA LEU A 150 -1.42 14.93 -0.98
C LEU A 150 -0.81 16.34 -0.85
N TYR A 151 -0.20 16.85 -1.91
CA TYR A 151 0.31 18.23 -1.95
C TYR A 151 -0.83 19.25 -1.98
N LYS A 152 -1.89 18.99 -2.74
CA LYS A 152 -3.06 19.88 -2.86
C LYS A 152 -3.99 19.80 -1.66
N HIS A 153 -3.94 18.69 -0.90
CA HIS A 153 -4.80 18.40 0.24
C HIS A 153 -3.97 18.16 1.52
N PRO A 154 -3.33 19.20 2.07
CA PRO A 154 -2.49 19.08 3.26
C PRO A 154 -3.25 18.68 4.53
N GLU A 155 -4.58 18.81 4.53
CA GLU A 155 -5.47 18.35 5.59
C GLU A 155 -5.57 16.82 5.65
N VAL A 156 -5.27 16.12 4.56
CA VAL A 156 -5.30 14.65 4.49
C VAL A 156 -4.11 14.08 5.24
N GLN A 157 -4.41 13.34 6.30
CA GLN A 157 -3.38 12.69 7.12
C GLN A 157 -3.20 11.24 6.68
N GLN A 158 -2.08 10.96 6.05
CA GLN A 158 -1.64 9.60 5.78
C GLN A 158 -1.17 8.93 7.08
N LYS A 159 -1.47 7.65 7.25
CA LYS A 159 -1.12 6.88 8.46
C LYS A 159 0.37 6.55 8.53
N ALA A 160 0.98 6.16 7.39
CA ALA A 160 2.38 5.75 7.32
C ALA A 160 3.10 6.13 6.02
N ILE A 161 2.39 6.20 4.87
CA ILE A 161 3.01 6.52 3.59
C ILE A 161 2.94 8.02 3.34
N GLN A 162 4.02 8.73 3.61
CA GLN A 162 4.09 10.17 3.42
C GLN A 162 4.47 10.59 2.00
N TYR A 163 4.99 9.65 1.19
CA TYR A 163 5.44 9.86 -0.17
C TYR A 163 5.40 8.55 -0.95
N TYR A 164 4.71 8.53 -2.09
CA TYR A 164 4.63 7.38 -2.99
C TYR A 164 5.81 7.39 -3.96
N LYS A 165 6.47 6.24 -4.12
CA LYS A 165 7.63 6.08 -5.01
C LYS A 165 7.20 5.39 -6.29
N PRO A 166 7.81 5.68 -7.45
CA PRO A 166 7.43 5.09 -8.74
C PRO A 166 7.46 3.56 -8.75
N TRP A 167 8.43 2.95 -8.06
CA TRP A 167 8.55 1.50 -8.00
C TRP A 167 7.52 0.81 -7.08
N TYR A 168 6.73 1.56 -6.28
CA TYR A 168 5.73 0.95 -5.39
C TYR A 168 4.71 0.12 -6.18
N HIS A 169 4.32 0.59 -7.36
CA HIS A 169 3.36 -0.15 -8.19
C HIS A 169 3.89 -1.50 -8.68
N LEU A 170 5.20 -1.70 -8.76
CA LEU A 170 5.81 -3.00 -9.09
C LEU A 170 5.72 -4.02 -7.94
N MET A 171 5.35 -3.58 -6.74
CA MET A 171 5.00 -4.45 -5.62
C MET A 171 3.51 -4.85 -5.64
N TRP A 172 2.76 -4.34 -6.62
CA TRP A 172 1.32 -4.58 -6.71
C TRP A 172 1.02 -6.04 -7.01
N THR A 173 0.11 -6.63 -6.23
CA THR A 173 -0.51 -7.92 -6.54
C THR A 173 -2.01 -7.71 -6.65
N ASP A 174 -2.69 -8.49 -7.47
CA ASP A 174 -4.13 -8.51 -7.45
C ASP A 174 -4.60 -9.01 -6.08
N GLY A 175 -5.47 -8.26 -5.41
CA GLY A 175 -5.99 -8.62 -4.09
C GLY A 175 -6.70 -9.98 -4.06
N SER A 176 -7.18 -10.49 -5.22
CA SER A 176 -7.75 -11.83 -5.35
C SER A 176 -6.69 -12.93 -5.46
N VAL A 177 -5.45 -12.57 -5.83
CA VAL A 177 -4.31 -13.47 -6.02
C VAL A 177 -3.12 -13.02 -5.16
N SER A 178 -3.41 -12.58 -3.93
CA SER A 178 -2.34 -12.20 -3.00
C SER A 178 -1.42 -13.39 -2.72
N PRO A 179 -0.10 -13.22 -2.80
CA PRO A 179 0.86 -14.26 -2.46
C PRO A 179 0.63 -14.86 -1.07
N THR A 180 0.14 -14.05 -0.14
CA THR A 180 -0.18 -14.49 1.23
C THR A 180 -1.43 -15.38 1.29
N LYS A 181 -2.30 -15.35 0.28
CA LYS A 181 -3.53 -16.15 0.21
C LYS A 181 -3.43 -17.37 -0.70
N THR A 182 -2.54 -17.33 -1.69
CA THR A 182 -2.43 -18.38 -2.72
C THR A 182 -1.24 -19.31 -2.54
N GLY A 183 -0.24 -18.95 -1.72
CA GLY A 183 0.97 -19.74 -1.51
C GLY A 183 0.80 -20.98 -0.62
N GLY A 184 -0.42 -21.30 -0.15
CA GLY A 184 -0.67 -22.47 0.68
C GLY A 184 -0.11 -22.41 2.12
N ILE A 185 0.65 -21.38 2.45
CA ILE A 185 1.20 -21.15 3.80
C ILE A 185 0.29 -20.16 4.53
N LYS A 186 -0.12 -20.54 5.74
CA LYS A 186 -0.95 -19.67 6.59
C LYS A 186 -0.08 -18.80 7.51
N THR A 187 -0.56 -17.60 7.81
CA THR A 187 0.12 -16.65 8.72
C THR A 187 0.41 -17.27 10.09
N GLU A 188 -0.47 -18.17 10.58
CA GLU A 188 -0.29 -18.90 11.83
C GLU A 188 0.91 -19.86 11.78
N GLN A 189 1.19 -20.46 10.62
CA GLN A 189 2.37 -21.34 10.45
C GLN A 189 3.65 -20.51 10.51
N VAL A 190 3.66 -19.32 9.88
CA VAL A 190 4.76 -18.36 9.97
C VAL A 190 4.96 -17.91 11.41
N ALA A 191 3.89 -17.55 12.12
CA ALA A 191 3.92 -17.17 13.52
C ALA A 191 4.44 -18.28 14.42
N SER A 192 4.00 -19.51 14.21
CA SER A 192 4.47 -20.70 14.96
C SER A 192 5.96 -20.94 14.76
N PHE A 193 6.44 -20.84 13.53
CA PHE A 193 7.86 -21.03 13.20
C PHE A 193 8.75 -19.98 13.86
N TYR A 194 8.44 -18.71 13.68
CA TYR A 194 9.27 -17.63 14.24
C TYR A 194 9.08 -17.45 15.75
N GLY A 195 7.90 -17.76 16.30
CA GLY A 195 7.61 -17.70 17.74
C GLY A 195 8.39 -18.73 18.58
N GLN A 196 8.99 -19.74 17.96
CA GLN A 196 9.83 -20.74 18.62
C GLN A 196 11.31 -20.31 18.71
N MET A 197 11.71 -19.24 18.03
CA MET A 197 13.09 -18.77 18.05
C MET A 197 13.46 -18.18 19.42
N PRO A 198 14.68 -18.45 19.94
CA PRO A 198 15.15 -17.85 21.18
C PRO A 198 15.11 -16.33 21.13
N GLY A 199 14.45 -15.70 22.11
CA GLY A 199 14.29 -14.26 22.18
C GLY A 199 13.18 -13.66 21.31
N ALA A 200 12.38 -14.49 20.63
CA ALA A 200 11.22 -14.02 19.89
C ALA A 200 10.15 -13.46 20.83
N GLU A 201 9.72 -12.23 20.62
CA GLU A 201 8.49 -11.74 21.25
C GLU A 201 7.31 -12.52 20.66
N LYS A 202 6.48 -13.10 21.51
CA LYS A 202 5.26 -13.79 21.07
C LYS A 202 4.20 -12.75 20.73
N PHE A 203 4.00 -12.49 19.48
CA PHE A 203 2.90 -11.68 18.98
C PHE A 203 1.67 -12.58 18.78
N VAL A 204 0.51 -12.10 19.24
CA VAL A 204 -0.75 -12.80 18.99
C VAL A 204 -1.19 -12.49 17.58
N VAL A 205 -1.34 -13.52 16.76
CA VAL A 205 -2.04 -13.39 15.47
C VAL A 205 -3.50 -13.12 15.84
N ASN A 206 -3.95 -11.89 15.69
CA ASN A 206 -5.37 -11.64 15.72
C ASN A 206 -5.91 -12.06 14.35
N ASN A 207 -6.70 -13.11 14.35
CA ASN A 207 -7.69 -13.32 13.30
C ASN A 207 -8.78 -12.25 13.49
N THR A 208 -8.41 -10.98 13.35
CA THR A 208 -9.40 -9.93 13.18
C THR A 208 -9.98 -10.18 11.82
N GLU A 209 -11.22 -10.68 11.83
CA GLU A 209 -12.10 -10.60 10.69
C GLU A 209 -11.87 -9.23 10.03
N GLU A 210 -11.57 -9.23 8.75
CA GLU A 210 -11.45 -8.02 7.94
C GLU A 210 -12.61 -7.10 8.30
N PRO A 211 -12.46 -5.76 8.31
CA PRO A 211 -13.57 -4.83 8.56
C PRO A 211 -14.77 -5.04 7.63
N TYR A 212 -14.59 -5.84 6.59
CA TYR A 212 -15.59 -6.25 5.59
C TYR A 212 -16.13 -7.68 5.81
N ALA A 213 -15.88 -8.31 6.95
CA ALA A 213 -16.36 -9.66 7.26
C ALA A 213 -17.90 -9.81 7.26
N LEU A 214 -18.64 -8.72 7.26
CA LEU A 214 -20.08 -8.73 6.95
C LEU A 214 -20.39 -9.21 5.53
N GLU A 215 -19.40 -9.25 4.64
CA GLU A 215 -19.52 -9.66 3.24
C GLU A 215 -19.04 -11.09 2.98
N GLU A 216 -18.59 -11.86 3.97
CA GLU A 216 -18.17 -13.27 3.80
C GLU A 216 -19.27 -14.22 3.30
N LYS A 217 -20.52 -13.77 3.28
CA LYS A 217 -21.63 -14.54 2.66
C LYS A 217 -21.74 -14.35 1.16
N ILE A 218 -20.96 -13.44 0.57
CA ILE A 218 -20.88 -13.28 -0.88
C ILE A 218 -20.15 -14.50 -1.43
N GLN A 219 -20.83 -15.30 -2.26
CA GLN A 219 -20.18 -16.40 -2.97
C GLN A 219 -19.00 -15.83 -3.77
N LYS A 220 -17.79 -16.23 -3.41
CA LYS A 220 -16.57 -15.84 -4.13
C LYS A 220 -16.68 -16.36 -5.56
N GLY A 221 -16.60 -15.47 -6.52
CA GLY A 221 -16.67 -15.81 -7.92
C GLY A 221 -16.90 -14.57 -8.78
N SER A 222 -17.22 -14.76 -10.02
CA SER A 222 -17.59 -13.69 -10.95
C SER A 222 -18.29 -14.30 -12.16
N ASN A 223 -19.12 -13.54 -12.84
CA ASN A 223 -19.76 -13.95 -14.10
C ASN A 223 -19.32 -13.02 -15.23
N GLY A 224 -19.17 -13.57 -16.42
CA GLY A 224 -18.91 -12.82 -17.62
C GLY A 224 -19.57 -13.46 -18.82
N PHE A 225 -20.12 -12.63 -19.72
CA PHE A 225 -20.73 -13.05 -20.97
C PHE A 225 -20.19 -12.20 -22.10
N ALA A 226 -19.63 -12.85 -23.11
CA ALA A 226 -19.23 -12.22 -24.36
C ALA A 226 -20.17 -12.69 -25.48
N ILE A 227 -20.92 -11.76 -26.07
CA ILE A 227 -21.86 -12.03 -27.15
C ILE A 227 -21.30 -11.47 -28.43
N ALA A 228 -21.08 -12.36 -29.40
CA ALA A 228 -20.53 -11.96 -30.70
C ALA A 228 -21.52 -11.07 -31.49
N PRO A 229 -21.06 -10.18 -32.38
CA PRO A 229 -21.89 -9.26 -33.16
C PRO A 229 -23.05 -9.91 -33.91
N LYS A 230 -22.85 -11.12 -34.43
CA LYS A 230 -23.89 -11.88 -35.14
C LYS A 230 -25.10 -12.29 -34.29
N HIS A 231 -24.97 -12.23 -32.99
CA HIS A 231 -26.02 -12.57 -32.03
C HIS A 231 -26.63 -11.34 -31.33
N SER A 232 -26.19 -10.14 -31.68
CA SER A 232 -26.74 -8.89 -31.16
C SER A 232 -27.63 -8.21 -32.21
N LYS A 233 -28.68 -7.52 -31.74
CA LYS A 233 -29.65 -6.83 -32.63
C LYS A 233 -29.01 -5.69 -33.43
N ASN A 234 -28.04 -5.00 -32.84
CA ASN A 234 -27.36 -3.84 -33.44
C ASN A 234 -26.06 -4.17 -34.14
N GLY A 235 -25.68 -5.46 -34.20
CA GLY A 235 -24.43 -5.87 -34.85
C GLY A 235 -23.14 -5.54 -34.08
N ASN A 236 -23.23 -5.09 -32.81
CA ASN A 236 -22.10 -4.85 -31.94
C ASN A 236 -21.82 -6.02 -31.02
N ALA A 237 -20.56 -6.24 -30.64
CA ALA A 237 -20.23 -7.15 -29.55
C ALA A 237 -20.77 -6.60 -28.23
N LEU A 238 -21.23 -7.50 -27.35
CA LEU A 238 -21.65 -7.14 -26.00
C LEU A 238 -20.77 -7.88 -24.99
N LEU A 239 -20.28 -7.17 -23.99
CA LEU A 239 -19.55 -7.72 -22.86
C LEU A 239 -20.30 -7.38 -21.56
N TYR A 240 -20.66 -8.42 -20.81
CA TYR A 240 -21.19 -8.29 -19.46
C TYR A 240 -20.12 -8.74 -18.48
N ILE A 241 -19.84 -7.90 -17.48
CA ILE A 241 -18.86 -8.13 -16.42
C ILE A 241 -19.59 -8.01 -15.09
N ASN A 242 -19.53 -9.08 -14.27
CA ASN A 242 -20.14 -9.08 -12.94
C ASN A 242 -19.20 -9.72 -11.93
N PRO A 243 -18.24 -8.98 -11.39
CA PRO A 243 -17.34 -9.44 -10.33
C PRO A 243 -18.10 -9.50 -8.99
N HIS A 244 -18.00 -10.64 -8.29
CA HIS A 244 -18.52 -10.78 -6.93
C HIS A 244 -17.44 -10.43 -5.94
N VAL A 245 -17.32 -9.13 -5.66
CA VAL A 245 -16.32 -8.55 -4.77
C VAL A 245 -17.01 -7.63 -3.76
N PRO A 246 -16.36 -7.29 -2.63
CA PRO A 246 -16.88 -6.29 -1.70
C PRO A 246 -17.22 -4.97 -2.42
N PHE A 247 -18.28 -4.30 -1.97
CA PHE A 247 -18.77 -3.09 -2.62
C PHE A 247 -17.70 -2.01 -2.78
N TYR A 248 -16.85 -1.83 -1.78
CA TYR A 248 -15.78 -0.82 -1.77
C TYR A 248 -14.43 -1.31 -2.32
N PHE A 249 -14.40 -2.47 -2.96
CA PHE A 249 -13.14 -3.05 -3.42
C PHE A 249 -12.57 -2.37 -4.67
N ARG A 250 -13.43 -1.85 -5.54
CA ARG A 250 -13.09 -1.28 -6.85
C ARG A 250 -13.84 0.01 -7.11
N SER A 251 -13.26 0.82 -8.02
CA SER A 251 -13.91 1.98 -8.61
C SER A 251 -14.08 1.78 -10.11
N GLU A 252 -15.11 2.38 -10.69
CA GLU A 252 -15.27 2.49 -12.14
C GLU A 252 -14.64 3.78 -12.63
N ILE A 253 -13.93 3.71 -13.75
CA ILE A 253 -13.21 4.84 -14.35
C ILE A 253 -13.17 4.71 -15.86
N HIS A 254 -13.19 5.86 -16.53
CA HIS A 254 -12.92 6.00 -17.97
C HIS A 254 -11.61 6.75 -18.16
N MET A 255 -10.69 6.17 -18.93
CA MET A 255 -9.39 6.77 -19.25
C MET A 255 -9.27 7.01 -20.73
N VAL A 256 -8.87 8.23 -21.10
CA VAL A 256 -8.65 8.65 -22.49
C VAL A 256 -7.31 9.39 -22.59
N SER A 257 -6.53 9.12 -23.65
CA SER A 257 -5.38 9.94 -24.02
C SER A 257 -5.38 10.29 -25.50
N GLU A 258 -4.70 11.38 -25.87
CA GLU A 258 -4.50 11.74 -27.28
C GLU A 258 -3.53 10.77 -28.00
N GLN A 259 -2.86 9.87 -27.25
CA GLN A 259 -2.01 8.81 -27.80
C GLN A 259 -2.80 7.55 -28.23
N GLY A 260 -4.12 7.56 -28.07
CA GLY A 260 -5.01 6.50 -28.52
C GLY A 260 -5.56 5.59 -27.43
N LEU A 261 -5.23 5.83 -26.16
CA LEU A 261 -5.92 5.15 -25.06
C LEU A 261 -7.37 5.63 -25.00
N ASN A 262 -8.29 4.68 -24.94
CA ASN A 262 -9.72 4.94 -24.65
C ASN A 262 -10.27 3.66 -24.05
N VAL A 263 -10.39 3.61 -22.71
CA VAL A 263 -10.77 2.41 -21.99
C VAL A 263 -11.66 2.75 -20.81
N TYR A 264 -12.72 1.97 -20.63
CA TYR A 264 -13.65 2.07 -19.51
C TYR A 264 -13.69 0.76 -18.73
N GLY A 265 -13.77 0.84 -17.41
CA GLY A 265 -13.95 -0.33 -16.56
C GLY A 265 -13.52 -0.14 -15.12
N ALA A 266 -13.14 -1.24 -14.48
CA ALA A 266 -12.85 -1.29 -13.06
C ALA A 266 -11.35 -1.22 -12.75
N VAL A 267 -11.02 -0.49 -11.68
CA VAL A 267 -9.69 -0.44 -11.06
C VAL A 267 -9.78 -0.82 -9.60
N THR A 268 -8.77 -1.48 -9.07
CA THR A 268 -8.58 -1.61 -7.63
C THR A 268 -7.90 -0.34 -7.11
N TRP A 269 -8.26 0.11 -5.92
CA TRP A 269 -7.71 1.33 -5.32
C TRP A 269 -6.18 1.33 -5.30
N GLY A 270 -5.58 2.23 -6.07
CA GLY A 270 -4.14 2.37 -6.24
C GLY A 270 -3.56 1.75 -7.51
N GLN A 271 -4.34 1.01 -8.31
CA GLN A 271 -3.92 0.54 -9.63
C GLN A 271 -3.86 1.68 -10.65
N MET A 272 -2.88 1.63 -11.56
CA MET A 272 -2.67 2.65 -12.58
C MET A 272 -3.30 2.34 -13.94
N PHE A 273 -4.06 1.24 -14.06
CA PHE A 273 -4.70 0.83 -15.30
C PHE A 273 -6.01 0.10 -15.03
N ILE A 274 -6.92 0.16 -15.98
CA ILE A 274 -8.17 -0.61 -15.96
C ILE A 274 -7.84 -2.07 -16.21
N TYR A 275 -8.16 -2.94 -15.26
CA TYR A 275 -7.79 -4.34 -15.32
C TYR A 275 -8.96 -5.27 -15.64
N GLN A 276 -10.18 -4.78 -15.57
CA GLN A 276 -11.38 -5.39 -16.14
C GLN A 276 -12.20 -4.31 -16.81
N GLY A 277 -12.47 -4.43 -18.10
CA GLY A 277 -13.16 -3.39 -18.83
C GLY A 277 -13.15 -3.62 -20.33
N PHE A 278 -13.33 -2.57 -21.07
CA PHE A 278 -13.41 -2.64 -22.52
C PHE A 278 -13.02 -1.31 -23.18
N ASN A 279 -12.68 -1.42 -24.44
CA ASN A 279 -12.59 -0.32 -25.39
C ASN A 279 -13.36 -0.68 -26.68
N GLU A 280 -13.20 0.12 -27.73
CA GLU A 280 -13.91 -0.11 -29.00
C GLU A 280 -13.48 -1.40 -29.74
N ARG A 281 -12.40 -2.09 -29.32
CA ARG A 281 -11.83 -3.26 -30.01
C ARG A 281 -11.75 -4.50 -29.14
N LEU A 282 -11.58 -4.34 -27.84
CA LEU A 282 -11.31 -5.42 -26.92
C LEU A 282 -12.13 -5.25 -25.64
N GLY A 283 -12.65 -6.35 -25.12
CA GLY A 283 -13.18 -6.42 -23.78
C GLY A 283 -12.50 -7.54 -23.00
N PHE A 284 -12.24 -7.32 -21.74
CA PHE A 284 -11.57 -8.27 -20.86
C PHE A 284 -12.23 -8.32 -19.49
N MET A 285 -12.46 -9.53 -19.02
CA MET A 285 -12.81 -9.83 -17.63
C MET A 285 -12.19 -11.17 -17.22
N HIS A 286 -12.00 -11.36 -15.95
CA HIS A 286 -11.60 -12.65 -15.40
C HIS A 286 -12.43 -12.97 -14.16
N THR A 287 -12.58 -14.25 -13.88
CA THR A 287 -13.21 -14.77 -12.67
C THR A 287 -12.19 -15.51 -11.82
N SER A 288 -12.51 -15.75 -10.55
CA SER A 288 -11.68 -16.58 -9.70
C SER A 288 -11.63 -18.01 -10.26
N GLY A 289 -10.44 -18.54 -10.48
CA GLY A 289 -10.19 -19.92 -10.81
C GLY A 289 -9.85 -20.72 -9.55
N TYR A 290 -10.11 -22.02 -9.61
CA TYR A 290 -9.72 -22.97 -8.56
C TYR A 290 -8.60 -23.90 -9.04
N ALA A 291 -7.87 -23.49 -10.10
CA ALA A 291 -6.72 -24.23 -10.55
C ALA A 291 -5.62 -24.20 -9.47
N ASP A 292 -4.99 -25.33 -9.27
CA ASP A 292 -3.79 -25.44 -8.45
C ASP A 292 -2.63 -24.79 -9.19
N VAL A 293 -2.15 -23.67 -8.65
CA VAL A 293 -1.13 -22.81 -9.29
C VAL A 293 0.09 -22.61 -8.42
N ALA A 294 0.16 -23.27 -7.26
CA ALA A 294 1.26 -23.12 -6.32
C ALA A 294 1.55 -24.40 -5.56
N ASP A 295 2.81 -24.80 -5.54
CA ASP A 295 3.30 -25.91 -4.74
C ASP A 295 4.07 -25.40 -3.52
N VAL A 296 3.91 -26.12 -2.40
CA VAL A 296 4.66 -25.86 -1.17
C VAL A 296 5.57 -27.05 -0.90
N TYR A 297 6.86 -26.75 -0.76
CA TYR A 297 7.90 -27.76 -0.51
C TYR A 297 8.41 -27.63 0.92
N GLU A 298 8.56 -28.77 1.60
CA GLU A 298 9.25 -28.86 2.88
C GLU A 298 10.72 -29.22 2.64
N GLU A 299 11.60 -28.25 2.93
CA GLU A 299 13.04 -28.42 2.73
C GLU A 299 13.72 -29.06 3.94
N LYS A 300 14.55 -30.08 3.70
CA LYS A 300 15.43 -30.62 4.73
C LYS A 300 16.65 -29.73 4.89
N VAL A 301 16.73 -29.03 6.01
CA VAL A 301 17.81 -28.07 6.28
C VAL A 301 18.74 -28.57 7.37
N ALA A 302 20.03 -28.25 7.27
CA ALA A 302 21.04 -28.53 8.26
C ALA A 302 22.00 -27.36 8.41
N LYS A 303 22.71 -27.30 9.52
CA LYS A 303 23.76 -26.31 9.74
C LYS A 303 25.12 -26.99 9.68
N ASN A 304 26.01 -26.50 8.84
CA ASN A 304 27.38 -26.94 8.72
C ASN A 304 28.35 -25.79 9.11
N LYS A 305 29.66 -25.98 8.86
CA LYS A 305 30.71 -24.99 9.19
C LYS A 305 30.59 -23.68 8.39
N THR A 306 29.91 -23.72 7.23
CA THR A 306 29.77 -22.57 6.33
C THR A 306 28.42 -21.86 6.47
N GLY A 307 27.47 -22.41 7.24
CA GLY A 307 26.13 -21.82 7.43
C GLY A 307 25.01 -22.84 7.26
N TRP A 308 23.80 -22.35 6.97
CA TRP A 308 22.66 -23.20 6.67
C TRP A 308 22.72 -23.75 5.25
N VAL A 309 22.37 -25.02 5.08
CA VAL A 309 22.29 -25.70 3.81
C VAL A 309 21.00 -26.48 3.69
N SER A 310 20.47 -26.58 2.49
CA SER A 310 19.33 -27.43 2.12
C SER A 310 19.84 -28.69 1.42
N HIS A 311 19.16 -29.82 1.63
CA HIS A 311 19.40 -31.05 0.91
C HIS A 311 18.58 -31.05 -0.39
N TYR A 312 19.30 -31.06 -1.51
CA TYR A 312 18.70 -31.10 -2.84
C TYR A 312 19.23 -32.33 -3.62
N GLU A 313 18.58 -32.69 -4.71
CA GLU A 313 18.98 -33.89 -5.50
C GLU A 313 20.47 -33.90 -5.91
N GLN A 314 21.01 -32.73 -6.19
CA GLN A 314 22.39 -32.53 -6.60
C GLN A 314 23.36 -32.29 -5.43
N GLY A 315 22.94 -32.56 -4.19
CA GLY A 315 23.74 -32.39 -2.99
C GLY A 315 23.31 -31.18 -2.13
N LEU A 316 24.19 -30.76 -1.22
CA LEU A 316 23.94 -29.67 -0.29
C LEU A 316 24.03 -28.31 -1.01
N GLN A 317 22.95 -27.54 -0.93
CA GLN A 317 22.87 -26.17 -1.45
C GLN A 317 22.91 -25.14 -0.30
N PRO A 318 23.72 -24.09 -0.39
CA PRO A 318 23.77 -23.08 0.64
C PRO A 318 22.46 -22.26 0.69
N ILE A 319 21.94 -22.06 1.89
CA ILE A 319 20.77 -21.21 2.12
C ILE A 319 21.22 -19.77 2.30
N LYS A 320 20.59 -18.86 1.56
CA LYS A 320 20.83 -17.44 1.68
C LYS A 320 20.00 -16.88 2.84
N GLU A 321 20.68 -16.39 3.87
CA GLU A 321 20.03 -15.72 5.00
C GLU A 321 19.81 -14.24 4.68
N ARG A 322 18.64 -13.71 5.07
CA ARG A 322 18.28 -12.30 4.91
C ARG A 322 17.62 -11.77 6.18
N ASN A 323 18.14 -10.68 6.71
CA ASN A 323 17.51 -9.98 7.83
C ASN A 323 16.39 -9.08 7.32
N ILE A 324 15.17 -9.32 7.79
CA ILE A 324 13.99 -8.52 7.47
C ILE A 324 13.64 -7.68 8.70
N ARG A 325 13.53 -6.34 8.51
CA ARG A 325 13.08 -5.42 9.55
C ARG A 325 11.61 -5.10 9.32
N VAL A 326 10.78 -5.35 10.31
CA VAL A 326 9.37 -4.94 10.32
C VAL A 326 9.21 -3.81 11.33
N TRP A 327 8.65 -2.69 10.90
CA TRP A 327 8.34 -1.56 11.77
C TRP A 327 6.96 -1.76 12.39
N ILE A 328 6.81 -1.43 13.67
CA ILE A 328 5.58 -1.69 14.41
C ILE A 328 5.16 -0.42 15.12
N ASN A 329 3.90 -0.04 14.99
CA ASN A 329 3.32 0.98 15.86
C ASN A 329 3.12 0.39 17.27
N LYS A 330 3.90 0.89 18.23
CA LYS A 330 3.82 0.50 19.63
C LYS A 330 2.89 1.39 20.45
N GLU A 331 1.85 1.95 19.89
CA GLU A 331 0.85 2.64 20.71
C GLU A 331 0.38 1.71 21.83
N LYS A 332 0.58 2.17 23.08
CA LYS A 332 0.17 1.45 24.27
C LYS A 332 -1.34 1.24 24.22
N ARG A 333 -1.80 0.09 23.76
CA ARG A 333 -3.16 -0.35 24.07
C ARG A 333 -3.24 -0.50 25.58
N ILE A 334 -3.87 0.46 26.26
CA ILE A 334 -4.34 0.30 27.63
C ILE A 334 -5.39 -0.80 27.56
N PHE A 335 -5.00 -2.04 27.82
CA PHE A 335 -5.93 -3.13 28.05
C PHE A 335 -6.71 -2.79 29.31
N ARG A 336 -7.88 -2.18 29.19
CA ARG A 336 -8.87 -2.15 30.26
C ARG A 336 -9.27 -3.60 30.53
N LYS A 337 -8.64 -4.23 31.54
CA LYS A 337 -9.13 -5.46 32.13
C LYS A 337 -10.60 -5.20 32.51
N LYS A 338 -11.55 -5.79 31.78
CA LYS A 338 -12.94 -5.87 32.24
C LYS A 338 -12.91 -6.63 33.55
N LYS A 339 -13.09 -5.90 34.68
CA LYS A 339 -13.35 -6.51 36.00
C LYS A 339 -14.61 -7.36 35.82
N GLY A 340 -14.44 -8.67 35.86
CA GLY A 340 -15.57 -9.60 35.92
C GLY A 340 -16.50 -9.21 37.06
N ARG A 341 -17.75 -8.94 36.76
CA ARG A 341 -18.82 -8.84 37.74
C ARG A 341 -18.90 -10.20 38.45
N LYS A 342 -18.44 -10.26 39.71
CA LYS A 342 -18.81 -11.37 40.62
C LYS A 342 -20.32 -11.38 40.70
N LYS A 343 -20.97 -12.41 40.20
CA LYS A 343 -22.34 -12.73 40.58
C LYS A 343 -22.30 -13.13 42.06
N SER A 344 -22.88 -12.29 42.92
CA SER A 344 -23.21 -12.68 44.27
C SER A 344 -24.38 -13.67 44.17
N SER A 345 -24.13 -14.92 44.49
CA SER A 345 -25.17 -15.85 44.87
C SER A 345 -25.66 -15.45 46.27
N SER A 346 -26.86 -14.93 46.39
CA SER A 346 -27.62 -14.91 47.64
C SER A 346 -28.58 -16.08 47.61
N ALA A 347 -28.56 -16.78 48.70
CA ALA A 347 -29.41 -17.91 49.07
C ALA A 347 -30.89 -17.59 49.00
#